data_b5428d3e08da9b5e6e494770a7e57efd
#
_entry.id   b5428d3e08da9b5e6e494770a7e57efd
#
_cell.length_a   1.000
_cell.length_b   1.000
_cell.length_c   1.000
_cell.angle_alpha   90.00
_cell.angle_beta   90.00
_cell.angle_gamma   90.00
#
_symmetry.space_group_name_H-M   'P 1'
#
loop_
_entity.id
_entity.type
_entity.pdbx_description
1 polymer ?
#
loop_
_entity_poly.entity_id
_entity_poly.type
_entity_poly.pdbx_seq_one_letter_code
_entity_poly.pdbx_strand_id
1 'polypeptide(L)'
;LLSCIVIAYLITSTFTLILQNGMAQIETQEVFTVAINDVEAAVREKSNHQLLEIAEQVKKEYEKDPTVSLSGLAKKYDIKEINVVAPGGLITNSTEADVINNYDMNSKAQSKEFVDTLKVQDSFVQEYSPRGKDESVWRKYAAINLKDGGFIQVGYDAEQFHEMLNEFVIDVTKNRHVGTSGFVAVLDEQLNMVIDNDYAGKHVSSIGIDPPKEMMQGQTATALYNADIV
;
A
#
# COMPACT_ATOMS: atom_id res chain seq x y z
N LEU A 1 -0.90 -16.50 -0.70
CA LEU A 1 -2.37 -16.39 -0.82
C LEU A 1 -2.92 -15.12 -0.14
N LEU A 2 -2.38 -14.72 1.03
CA LEU A 2 -2.84 -13.49 1.70
C LEU A 2 -2.37 -12.21 1.00
N SER A 3 -1.17 -12.18 0.42
CA SER A 3 -0.65 -11.00 -0.29
C SER A 3 -1.46 -10.67 -1.55
N CYS A 4 -1.90 -11.67 -2.30
CA CYS A 4 -2.77 -11.46 -3.46
C CYS A 4 -4.15 -10.92 -3.08
N ILE A 5 -4.66 -11.28 -1.89
CA ILE A 5 -5.96 -10.81 -1.41
C ILE A 5 -5.90 -9.33 -1.00
N VAL A 6 -4.80 -8.89 -0.39
CA VAL A 6 -4.64 -7.48 0.02
C VAL A 6 -4.54 -6.55 -1.20
N ILE A 7 -3.82 -6.95 -2.23
CA ILE A 7 -3.70 -6.15 -3.45
C ILE A 7 -4.97 -6.25 -4.32
N ALA A 8 -5.63 -7.40 -4.39
CA ALA A 8 -6.95 -7.50 -5.02
C ALA A 8 -7.99 -6.64 -4.30
N TYR A 9 -7.93 -6.52 -2.97
CA TYR A 9 -8.80 -5.64 -2.19
C TYR A 9 -8.44 -4.15 -2.32
N LEU A 10 -7.17 -3.83 -2.53
CA LEU A 10 -6.67 -2.48 -2.74
C LEU A 10 -6.83 -2.00 -4.20
N ILE A 11 -6.95 -2.93 -5.15
CA ILE A 11 -7.22 -2.65 -6.57
C ILE A 11 -8.72 -2.80 -6.90
N THR A 12 -9.61 -2.89 -5.91
CA THR A 12 -11.07 -2.91 -6.19
C THR A 12 -11.60 -1.61 -6.79
N SER A 13 -10.82 -0.52 -6.75
CA SER A 13 -11.11 0.72 -7.48
C SER A 13 -10.28 0.92 -8.76
N THR A 14 -9.24 0.10 -9.00
CA THR A 14 -8.37 0.24 -10.16
C THR A 14 -8.01 -1.12 -10.74
N PHE A 15 -8.23 -1.31 -12.05
CA PHE A 15 -7.82 -2.51 -12.76
C PHE A 15 -6.48 -2.28 -13.46
N THR A 16 -5.54 -3.22 -13.32
CA THR A 16 -4.31 -3.20 -14.08
C THR A 16 -4.49 -4.03 -15.35
N LEU A 17 -4.42 -3.38 -16.51
CA LEU A 17 -4.49 -4.01 -17.81
C LEU A 17 -3.10 -4.00 -18.46
N ILE A 18 -2.66 -5.16 -18.92
CA ILE A 18 -1.43 -5.29 -19.69
C ILE A 18 -1.83 -5.52 -21.15
N LEU A 19 -1.47 -4.57 -22.01
CA LEU A 19 -1.76 -4.60 -23.43
C LEU A 19 -0.50 -4.98 -24.22
N GLN A 20 -0.61 -5.96 -25.09
CA GLN A 20 0.46 -6.38 -25.96
C GLN A 20 0.01 -6.32 -27.40
N ASN A 21 0.77 -5.63 -28.24
CA ASN A 21 0.53 -5.53 -29.67
C ASN A 21 1.32 -6.62 -30.42
N GLY A 22 0.65 -7.55 -31.06
CA GLY A 22 1.18 -8.48 -32.08
C GLY A 22 1.92 -9.72 -31.59
N MET A 23 1.36 -10.87 -31.94
CA MET A 23 1.92 -12.21 -32.14
C MET A 23 3.14 -12.66 -31.29
N ALA A 24 2.87 -13.18 -30.08
CA ALA A 24 3.65 -14.26 -29.47
C ALA A 24 2.77 -15.01 -28.45
N GLN A 25 2.31 -16.18 -28.80
CA GLN A 25 1.17 -16.84 -28.16
C GLN A 25 1.49 -17.71 -26.93
N ILE A 26 2.72 -17.91 -26.51
CA ILE A 26 3.06 -18.93 -25.50
C ILE A 26 3.91 -18.39 -24.32
N GLU A 27 4.67 -17.34 -24.48
CA GLU A 27 5.45 -16.74 -23.38
C GLU A 27 4.65 -15.74 -22.52
N THR A 28 3.39 -15.51 -22.88
CA THR A 28 2.63 -14.32 -22.47
C THR A 28 2.19 -14.38 -21.01
N GLN A 29 1.72 -15.51 -20.52
CA GLN A 29 1.13 -15.60 -19.18
C GLN A 29 2.18 -15.50 -18.06
N GLU A 30 3.36 -16.09 -18.24
CA GLU A 30 4.46 -15.97 -17.27
C GLU A 30 5.00 -14.53 -17.23
N VAL A 31 5.19 -13.91 -18.39
CA VAL A 31 5.66 -12.52 -18.51
C VAL A 31 4.67 -11.56 -17.84
N PHE A 32 3.37 -11.74 -18.02
CA PHE A 32 2.34 -10.92 -17.38
C PHE A 32 2.31 -11.12 -15.87
N THR A 33 2.39 -12.36 -15.41
CA THR A 33 2.43 -12.65 -13.98
C THR A 33 3.66 -12.01 -13.31
N VAL A 34 4.82 -12.09 -13.95
CA VAL A 34 6.05 -11.44 -13.48
C VAL A 34 5.88 -9.92 -13.46
N ALA A 35 5.32 -9.32 -14.50
CA ALA A 35 5.13 -7.86 -14.57
C ALA A 35 4.15 -7.35 -13.49
N ILE A 36 3.06 -8.08 -13.21
CA ILE A 36 2.13 -7.75 -12.13
C ILE A 36 2.82 -7.86 -10.77
N ASN A 37 3.51 -8.97 -10.51
CA ASN A 37 4.24 -9.17 -9.26
C ASN A 37 5.31 -8.10 -9.02
N ASP A 38 5.98 -7.65 -10.09
CA ASP A 38 6.97 -6.57 -10.02
C ASP A 38 6.32 -5.23 -9.68
N VAL A 39 5.15 -4.92 -10.24
CA VAL A 39 4.39 -3.71 -9.90
C VAL A 39 3.97 -3.78 -8.44
N GLU A 40 3.40 -4.90 -8.00
CA GLU A 40 2.99 -5.11 -6.62
C GLU A 40 4.16 -4.93 -5.64
N ALA A 41 5.30 -5.54 -5.95
CA ALA A 41 6.51 -5.43 -5.13
C ALA A 41 7.00 -3.98 -5.06
N ALA A 42 7.03 -3.27 -6.19
CA ALA A 42 7.49 -1.88 -6.25
C ALA A 42 6.54 -0.92 -5.50
N VAL A 43 5.23 -1.10 -5.62
CA VAL A 43 4.23 -0.30 -4.88
C VAL A 43 4.35 -0.56 -3.38
N ARG A 44 4.49 -1.82 -2.98
CA ARG A 44 4.68 -2.20 -1.58
C ARG A 44 5.97 -1.61 -1.00
N GLU A 45 7.08 -1.73 -1.71
CA GLU A 45 8.37 -1.16 -1.29
C GLU A 45 8.27 0.36 -1.13
N LYS A 46 7.69 1.04 -2.11
CA LYS A 46 7.51 2.49 -2.08
C LYS A 46 6.62 2.93 -0.90
N SER A 47 5.50 2.22 -0.65
CA SER A 47 4.62 2.53 0.46
C SER A 47 5.28 2.29 1.83
N ASN A 48 6.06 1.21 1.96
CA ASN A 48 6.81 0.91 3.17
C ASN A 48 7.87 1.97 3.43
N HIS A 49 8.60 2.37 2.40
CA HIS A 49 9.63 3.39 2.50
C HIS A 49 9.06 4.75 2.95
N GLN A 50 7.97 5.19 2.32
CA GLN A 50 7.32 6.46 2.68
C GLN A 50 6.84 6.46 4.14
N LEU A 51 6.19 5.39 4.60
CA LEU A 51 5.70 5.33 5.97
C LEU A 51 6.84 5.29 6.99
N LEU A 52 7.96 4.63 6.66
CA LEU A 52 9.18 4.66 7.47
C LEU A 52 9.82 6.05 7.50
N GLU A 53 9.86 6.77 6.40
CA GLU A 53 10.36 8.15 6.37
C GLU A 53 9.53 9.06 7.29
N ILE A 54 8.21 8.90 7.29
CA ILE A 54 7.32 9.62 8.20
C ILE A 54 7.62 9.23 9.65
N ALA A 55 7.78 7.94 9.96
CA ALA A 55 8.13 7.48 11.30
C ALA A 55 9.45 8.10 11.78
N GLU A 56 10.47 8.19 10.92
CA GLU A 56 11.74 8.86 11.21
C GLU A 56 11.56 10.35 11.51
N GLN A 57 10.74 11.07 10.76
CA GLN A 57 10.49 12.48 11.00
C GLN A 57 9.73 12.69 12.32
N VAL A 58 8.71 11.88 12.59
CA VAL A 58 7.97 11.91 13.87
C VAL A 58 8.90 11.61 15.03
N LYS A 59 9.76 10.58 14.93
CA LYS A 59 10.76 10.26 15.95
C LYS A 59 11.68 11.44 16.22
N LYS A 60 12.24 12.08 15.18
CA LYS A 60 13.15 13.24 15.35
C LYS A 60 12.48 14.38 16.09
N GLU A 61 11.22 14.70 15.78
CA GLU A 61 10.49 15.76 16.47
C GLU A 61 10.15 15.36 17.90
N TYR A 62 9.72 14.14 18.14
CA TYR A 62 9.43 13.63 19.47
C TYR A 62 10.65 13.54 20.37
N GLU A 63 11.79 13.03 19.88
CA GLU A 63 13.04 12.96 20.66
C GLU A 63 13.62 14.34 20.98
N LYS A 64 13.33 15.35 20.14
CA LYS A 64 13.71 16.74 20.40
C LYS A 64 12.83 17.39 21.47
N ASP A 65 11.54 17.10 21.46
CA ASP A 65 10.54 17.59 22.41
C ASP A 65 9.49 16.51 22.68
N PRO A 66 9.64 15.71 23.76
CA PRO A 66 8.66 14.69 24.12
C PRO A 66 7.26 15.21 24.49
N THR A 67 7.11 16.53 24.63
CA THR A 67 5.82 17.17 24.91
C THR A 67 5.10 17.63 23.62
N VAL A 68 5.71 17.42 22.46
CA VAL A 68 5.13 17.79 21.16
C VAL A 68 3.74 17.16 20.96
N SER A 69 2.83 17.91 20.38
CA SER A 69 1.48 17.42 20.09
C SER A 69 1.52 16.33 19.03
N LEU A 70 1.24 15.06 19.41
CA LEU A 70 1.14 13.96 18.44
C LEU A 70 0.03 14.20 17.42
N SER A 71 -1.11 14.78 17.82
CA SER A 71 -2.17 15.17 16.88
C SER A 71 -1.72 16.26 15.91
N GLY A 72 -0.85 17.17 16.36
CA GLY A 72 -0.20 18.17 15.49
C GLY A 72 0.72 17.52 14.46
N LEU A 73 1.52 16.53 14.87
CA LEU A 73 2.40 15.76 14.00
C LEU A 73 1.58 14.90 13.02
N ALA A 74 0.53 14.24 13.48
CA ALA A 74 -0.35 13.44 12.63
C ALA A 74 -0.94 14.29 11.49
N LYS A 75 -1.44 15.48 11.80
CA LYS A 75 -1.92 16.43 10.81
C LYS A 75 -0.82 16.93 9.86
N LYS A 76 0.39 17.20 10.38
CA LYS A 76 1.53 17.70 9.61
C LYS A 76 2.00 16.69 8.56
N TYR A 77 1.99 15.41 8.90
CA TYR A 77 2.49 14.32 8.05
C TYR A 77 1.38 13.53 7.35
N ASP A 78 0.13 14.00 7.45
CA ASP A 78 -1.05 13.37 6.86
C ASP A 78 -1.16 11.88 7.20
N ILE A 79 -1.07 11.57 8.50
CA ILE A 79 -1.24 10.23 9.04
C ILE A 79 -2.35 10.20 10.10
N LYS A 80 -2.98 9.05 10.25
CA LYS A 80 -4.12 8.91 11.17
C LYS A 80 -3.71 8.72 12.61
N GLU A 81 -2.69 7.91 12.84
CA GLU A 81 -2.36 7.43 14.16
C GLU A 81 -0.86 7.52 14.43
N ILE A 82 -0.52 8.03 15.60
CA ILE A 82 0.83 7.99 16.18
C ILE A 82 0.71 7.40 17.58
N ASN A 83 1.49 6.37 17.86
CA ASN A 83 1.61 5.77 19.20
C ASN A 83 3.06 5.85 19.66
N VAL A 84 3.26 6.23 20.92
CA VAL A 84 4.52 6.12 21.64
C VAL A 84 4.41 4.93 22.57
N VAL A 85 5.27 3.96 22.40
CA VAL A 85 5.25 2.69 23.09
C VAL A 85 6.49 2.57 23.98
N ALA A 86 6.28 2.31 25.26
CA ALA A 86 7.37 2.07 26.20
C ALA A 86 8.09 0.75 25.92
N PRO A 87 9.32 0.54 26.43
CA PRO A 87 10.11 -0.69 26.21
C PRO A 87 9.37 -2.00 26.56
N GLY A 88 8.40 -1.92 27.48
CA GLY A 88 7.57 -3.05 27.90
C GLY A 88 6.38 -3.34 26.97
N GLY A 89 6.12 -2.50 25.97
CA GLY A 89 4.99 -2.67 25.03
C GLY A 89 3.72 -1.88 25.39
N LEU A 90 3.71 -1.14 26.49
CA LEU A 90 2.57 -0.30 26.88
C LEU A 90 2.57 0.99 26.05
N ILE A 91 1.42 1.36 25.47
CA ILE A 91 1.25 2.67 24.81
C ILE A 91 1.15 3.76 25.89
N THR A 92 2.12 4.67 25.93
CA THR A 92 2.21 5.75 26.93
C THR A 92 1.71 7.09 26.42
N ASN A 93 1.71 7.30 25.10
CA ASN A 93 1.13 8.47 24.45
C ASN A 93 0.58 8.09 23.08
N SER A 94 -0.48 8.75 22.61
CA SER A 94 -1.14 8.43 21.35
C SER A 94 -1.99 9.59 20.85
N THR A 95 -2.25 9.61 19.54
CA THR A 95 -3.32 10.41 18.94
C THR A 95 -4.71 9.89 19.32
N GLU A 96 -4.82 8.64 19.80
CA GLU A 96 -6.07 8.03 20.29
C GLU A 96 -6.04 7.90 21.81
N ALA A 97 -6.82 8.74 22.49
CA ALA A 97 -6.76 8.87 23.94
C ALA A 97 -7.10 7.60 24.72
N ASP A 98 -7.92 6.74 24.17
CA ASP A 98 -8.45 5.53 24.81
C ASP A 98 -7.46 4.35 24.83
N VAL A 99 -6.34 4.43 24.11
CA VAL A 99 -5.25 3.44 24.19
C VAL A 99 -4.15 3.84 25.19
N ILE A 100 -4.07 5.11 25.57
CA ILE A 100 -3.02 5.62 26.44
C ILE A 100 -3.10 4.97 27.83
N ASN A 101 -2.02 4.29 28.21
CA ASN A 101 -1.89 3.50 29.46
C ASN A 101 -2.95 2.37 29.64
N ASN A 102 -3.69 2.07 28.57
CA ASN A 102 -4.75 1.06 28.58
C ASN A 102 -4.49 -0.09 27.59
N TYR A 103 -3.63 0.09 26.59
CA TYR A 103 -3.35 -0.93 25.59
C TYR A 103 -1.89 -1.37 25.67
N ASP A 104 -1.72 -2.67 25.96
CA ASP A 104 -0.42 -3.35 25.89
C ASP A 104 -0.29 -4.05 24.53
N MET A 105 0.73 -3.68 23.76
CA MET A 105 1.03 -4.26 22.45
C MET A 105 1.29 -5.77 22.51
N ASN A 106 1.61 -6.32 23.69
CA ASN A 106 1.76 -7.77 23.86
C ASN A 106 0.43 -8.54 23.93
N SER A 107 -0.70 -7.83 24.05
CA SER A 107 -2.02 -8.44 24.31
C SER A 107 -2.61 -9.16 23.09
N LYS A 108 -2.19 -8.84 21.89
CA LYS A 108 -2.66 -9.42 20.63
C LYS A 108 -1.49 -9.76 19.71
N ALA A 109 -1.62 -10.84 18.93
CA ALA A 109 -0.57 -11.31 18.02
C ALA A 109 -0.15 -10.22 17.01
N GLN A 110 -1.11 -9.50 16.44
CA GLN A 110 -0.88 -8.43 15.48
C GLN A 110 0.01 -7.30 16.05
N SER A 111 -0.29 -6.80 17.25
CA SER A 111 0.49 -5.75 17.88
C SER A 111 1.80 -6.24 18.49
N LYS A 112 1.81 -7.48 19.01
CA LYS A 112 3.01 -8.12 19.57
C LYS A 112 4.13 -8.30 18.54
N GLU A 113 3.80 -8.44 17.28
CA GLU A 113 4.77 -8.52 16.19
C GLU A 113 5.72 -7.31 16.18
N PHE A 114 5.23 -6.09 16.47
CA PHE A 114 6.09 -4.91 16.63
C PHE A 114 7.07 -5.05 17.78
N VAL A 115 6.57 -5.45 18.95
CA VAL A 115 7.40 -5.61 20.15
C VAL A 115 8.51 -6.63 19.92
N ASP A 116 8.18 -7.76 19.28
CA ASP A 116 9.16 -8.83 19.07
C ASP A 116 10.17 -8.49 17.95
N THR A 117 9.71 -7.88 16.86
CA THR A 117 10.57 -7.52 15.73
C THR A 117 11.54 -6.39 16.11
N LEU A 118 11.08 -5.37 16.81
CA LEU A 118 11.88 -4.20 17.19
C LEU A 118 12.92 -4.49 18.30
N LYS A 119 12.92 -5.67 18.90
CA LYS A 119 14.02 -6.15 19.75
C LYS A 119 15.29 -6.47 18.97
N VAL A 120 15.16 -6.81 17.68
CA VAL A 120 16.25 -7.29 16.82
C VAL A 120 16.45 -6.46 15.56
N GLN A 121 15.53 -5.53 15.28
CA GLN A 121 15.57 -4.61 14.14
C GLN A 121 15.34 -3.18 14.62
N ASP A 122 15.87 -2.19 13.89
CA ASP A 122 15.70 -0.78 14.23
C ASP A 122 14.33 -0.23 13.81
N SER A 123 13.71 -0.85 12.81
CA SER A 123 12.41 -0.46 12.26
C SER A 123 11.63 -1.66 11.75
N PHE A 124 10.32 -1.50 11.65
CA PHE A 124 9.43 -2.53 11.13
C PHE A 124 8.22 -1.90 10.43
N VAL A 125 7.83 -2.48 9.30
CA VAL A 125 6.59 -2.15 8.60
C VAL A 125 5.71 -3.37 8.54
N GLN A 126 4.52 -3.26 9.10
CA GLN A 126 3.53 -4.33 9.05
C GLN A 126 2.70 -4.21 7.77
N GLU A 127 2.31 -5.35 7.21
CA GLU A 127 1.34 -5.35 6.11
C GLU A 127 -0.01 -4.76 6.57
N TYR A 128 -0.76 -4.22 5.60
CA TYR A 128 -2.10 -3.70 5.87
C TYR A 128 -2.98 -4.79 6.48
N SER A 129 -3.47 -4.57 7.69
CA SER A 129 -4.13 -5.59 8.50
C SER A 129 -5.16 -5.02 9.48
N PRO A 130 -6.05 -5.86 10.02
CA PRO A 130 -6.93 -5.47 11.10
C PRO A 130 -6.15 -4.97 12.31
N ARG A 131 -6.64 -3.92 12.95
CA ARG A 131 -6.05 -3.34 14.15
C ARG A 131 -6.20 -4.27 15.35
N GLY A 132 -5.14 -4.44 16.14
CA GLY A 132 -5.15 -5.35 17.30
C GLY A 132 -6.20 -5.01 18.36
N LYS A 133 -6.53 -3.73 18.55
CA LYS A 133 -7.55 -3.27 19.49
C LYS A 133 -8.97 -3.48 18.95
N ASP A 134 -9.17 -3.22 17.65
CA ASP A 134 -10.47 -3.29 16.99
C ASP A 134 -10.28 -3.88 15.59
N GLU A 135 -10.60 -5.15 15.44
CA GLU A 135 -10.40 -5.90 14.20
C GLU A 135 -11.32 -5.46 13.04
N SER A 136 -12.33 -4.63 13.31
CA SER A 136 -13.15 -4.00 12.27
C SER A 136 -12.43 -2.82 11.59
N VAL A 137 -11.39 -2.31 12.20
CA VAL A 137 -10.59 -1.16 11.72
C VAL A 137 -9.29 -1.66 11.12
N TRP A 138 -9.03 -1.30 9.88
CA TRP A 138 -7.81 -1.68 9.16
C TRP A 138 -6.81 -0.54 9.13
N ARG A 139 -5.53 -0.87 9.26
CA ARG A 139 -4.41 0.08 9.27
C ARG A 139 -3.18 -0.48 8.56
N LYS A 140 -2.38 0.43 8.00
CA LYS A 140 -0.99 0.17 7.61
C LYS A 140 -0.09 0.87 8.62
N TYR A 141 0.78 0.13 9.29
CA TYR A 141 1.66 0.66 10.31
C TYR A 141 3.14 0.52 9.96
N ALA A 142 3.93 1.52 10.37
CA ALA A 142 5.37 1.41 10.53
C ALA A 142 5.79 1.82 11.94
N ALA A 143 6.89 1.26 12.42
CA ALA A 143 7.44 1.63 13.71
C ALA A 143 8.96 1.70 13.68
N ILE A 144 9.53 2.52 14.57
CA ILE A 144 10.94 2.77 14.70
C ILE A 144 11.36 2.91 16.15
N ASN A 145 12.50 2.32 16.53
CA ASN A 145 13.02 2.37 17.88
C ASN A 145 13.38 3.78 18.33
N LEU A 146 13.07 4.10 19.56
CA LEU A 146 13.52 5.28 20.30
C LEU A 146 14.79 4.97 21.08
N LYS A 147 15.52 6.02 21.47
CA LYS A 147 16.77 5.91 22.26
C LYS A 147 16.57 5.34 23.66
N ASP A 148 15.38 5.46 24.22
CA ASP A 148 15.02 4.93 25.54
C ASP A 148 14.64 3.45 25.55
N GLY A 149 14.69 2.78 24.37
CA GLY A 149 14.34 1.38 24.18
C GLY A 149 12.85 1.14 23.94
N GLY A 150 12.02 2.18 23.90
CA GLY A 150 10.67 2.14 23.37
C GLY A 150 10.65 2.31 21.85
N PHE A 151 9.48 2.54 21.27
CA PHE A 151 9.36 2.85 19.84
C PHE A 151 8.20 3.79 19.54
N ILE A 152 8.28 4.47 18.40
CA ILE A 152 7.17 5.19 17.79
C ILE A 152 6.57 4.31 16.71
N GLN A 153 5.24 4.22 16.71
CA GLN A 153 4.46 3.60 15.65
C GLN A 153 3.60 4.68 14.99
N VAL A 154 3.59 4.70 13.65
CA VAL A 154 2.76 5.59 12.83
C VAL A 154 1.87 4.77 11.90
N GLY A 155 0.68 5.28 11.58
CA GLY A 155 -0.27 4.51 10.79
C GLY A 155 -1.16 5.35 9.89
N TYR A 156 -1.40 4.82 8.68
CA TYR A 156 -2.46 5.24 7.78
C TYR A 156 -3.76 4.53 8.08
N ASP A 157 -4.90 5.20 7.94
CA ASP A 157 -6.19 4.53 7.83
C ASP A 157 -6.42 3.99 6.40
N ALA A 158 -7.59 3.36 6.20
CA ALA A 158 -7.92 2.75 4.91
C ALA A 158 -7.98 3.78 3.79
N GLU A 159 -8.54 4.97 4.04
CA GLU A 159 -8.70 6.03 3.04
C GLU A 159 -7.35 6.59 2.61
N GLN A 160 -6.54 7.04 3.58
CA GLN A 160 -5.18 7.56 3.34
C GLN A 160 -4.29 6.53 2.63
N PHE A 161 -4.39 5.27 3.04
CA PHE A 161 -3.61 4.20 2.43
C PHE A 161 -4.05 3.94 0.97
N HIS A 162 -5.34 3.97 0.67
CA HIS A 162 -5.87 3.84 -0.70
C HIS A 162 -5.43 4.99 -1.60
N GLU A 163 -5.55 6.24 -1.13
CA GLU A 163 -5.13 7.41 -1.91
C GLU A 163 -3.64 7.33 -2.27
N MET A 164 -2.80 7.04 -1.28
CA MET A 164 -1.36 6.87 -1.49
C MET A 164 -1.05 5.72 -2.47
N LEU A 165 -1.75 4.58 -2.36
CA LEU A 165 -1.52 3.44 -3.26
C LEU A 165 -1.90 3.77 -4.70
N ASN A 166 -2.99 4.50 -4.92
CA ASN A 166 -3.40 4.93 -6.26
C ASN A 166 -2.30 5.78 -6.92
N GLU A 167 -1.74 6.74 -6.19
CA GLU A 167 -0.62 7.54 -6.69
C GLU A 167 0.61 6.68 -7.03
N PHE A 168 0.93 5.70 -6.17
CA PHE A 168 2.09 4.83 -6.39
C PHE A 168 1.90 3.85 -7.53
N VAL A 169 0.71 3.29 -7.69
CA VAL A 169 0.39 2.43 -8.84
C VAL A 169 0.57 3.22 -10.13
N ILE A 170 0.05 4.45 -10.19
CA ILE A 170 0.24 5.34 -11.33
C ILE A 170 1.72 5.58 -11.60
N ASP A 171 2.48 5.99 -10.61
CA ASP A 171 3.90 6.34 -10.78
C ASP A 171 4.77 5.13 -11.19
N VAL A 172 4.51 3.96 -10.61
CA VAL A 172 5.24 2.73 -10.93
C VAL A 172 4.91 2.19 -12.32
N THR A 173 3.68 2.39 -12.80
CA THR A 173 3.20 1.77 -14.05
C THR A 173 3.36 2.65 -15.28
N LYS A 174 3.36 3.97 -15.15
CA LYS A 174 3.33 4.93 -16.28
C LYS A 174 4.41 4.78 -17.35
N ASN A 175 5.54 4.10 -17.03
CA ASN A 175 6.64 3.87 -17.96
C ASN A 175 7.03 2.39 -18.06
N ARG A 176 6.18 1.48 -17.56
CA ARG A 176 6.49 0.05 -17.63
C ARG A 176 6.08 -0.54 -18.95
N HIS A 177 7.04 -1.18 -19.60
CA HIS A 177 6.83 -1.98 -20.80
C HIS A 177 6.83 -3.46 -20.44
N VAL A 178 6.04 -4.23 -21.21
CA VAL A 178 5.96 -5.69 -21.11
C VAL A 178 6.38 -6.28 -22.46
N GLY A 179 7.47 -7.00 -22.47
CA GLY A 179 8.07 -7.48 -23.73
C GLY A 179 8.57 -6.31 -24.58
N THR A 180 8.47 -6.46 -25.91
CA THR A 180 8.97 -5.47 -26.89
C THR A 180 7.97 -4.37 -27.24
N SER A 181 6.69 -4.61 -27.04
CA SER A 181 5.61 -3.70 -27.50
C SER A 181 4.42 -3.60 -26.57
N GLY A 182 4.45 -4.29 -25.42
CA GLY A 182 3.41 -4.21 -24.41
C GLY A 182 3.64 -3.08 -23.40
N PHE A 183 2.58 -2.64 -22.76
CA PHE A 183 2.62 -1.67 -21.67
C PHE A 183 1.64 -2.04 -20.56
N VAL A 184 1.83 -1.46 -19.38
CA VAL A 184 0.92 -1.60 -18.25
C VAL A 184 -0.02 -0.40 -18.24
N ALA A 185 -1.31 -0.66 -18.23
CA ALA A 185 -2.34 0.38 -18.06
C ALA A 185 -3.07 0.18 -16.72
N VAL A 186 -3.49 1.28 -16.10
CA VAL A 186 -4.33 1.26 -14.91
C VAL A 186 -5.68 1.84 -15.26
N LEU A 187 -6.74 1.17 -14.83
CA LEU A 187 -8.12 1.56 -15.10
C LEU A 187 -8.81 1.93 -13.78
N ASP A 188 -9.69 2.92 -13.84
CA ASP A 188 -10.60 3.22 -12.76
C ASP A 188 -11.78 2.21 -12.70
N GLU A 189 -12.65 2.34 -11.71
CA GLU A 189 -13.84 1.47 -11.55
C GLU A 189 -14.82 1.55 -12.74
N GLN A 190 -14.76 2.62 -13.50
CA GLN A 190 -15.56 2.85 -14.70
C GLN A 190 -14.84 2.36 -15.97
N LEU A 191 -13.70 1.69 -15.83
CA LEU A 191 -12.84 1.20 -16.91
C LEU A 191 -12.28 2.29 -17.81
N ASN A 192 -12.11 3.50 -17.31
CA ASN A 192 -11.36 4.52 -17.99
C ASN A 192 -9.87 4.39 -17.68
N MET A 193 -9.04 4.63 -18.65
CA MET A 193 -7.59 4.60 -18.48
C MET A 193 -7.14 5.78 -17.61
N VAL A 194 -6.53 5.47 -16.47
CA VAL A 194 -6.00 6.47 -15.53
C VAL A 194 -4.59 6.87 -15.92
N ILE A 195 -3.86 5.95 -16.54
CA ILE A 195 -2.51 6.17 -17.00
C ILE A 195 -2.49 5.93 -18.48
N ASP A 196 -2.12 6.88 -19.19
CA ASP A 196 -1.41 6.90 -20.45
C ASP A 196 -1.53 8.28 -21.09
N ASN A 197 -0.61 8.56 -21.98
CA ASN A 197 -0.45 9.85 -22.61
C ASN A 197 -1.55 10.12 -23.64
N ASP A 198 -1.89 9.13 -24.46
CA ASP A 198 -2.83 9.28 -25.57
C ASP A 198 -4.24 8.77 -25.26
N TYR A 199 -4.39 7.96 -24.22
CA TYR A 199 -5.64 7.29 -23.88
C TYR A 199 -6.20 7.68 -22.51
N ALA A 200 -5.53 8.53 -21.75
CA ALA A 200 -5.97 8.99 -20.45
C ALA A 200 -7.42 9.52 -20.49
N GLY A 201 -8.25 9.04 -19.59
CA GLY A 201 -9.68 9.37 -19.51
C GLY A 201 -10.58 8.67 -20.52
N LYS A 202 -10.02 7.86 -21.43
CA LYS A 202 -10.83 7.09 -22.40
C LYS A 202 -11.24 5.76 -21.77
N HIS A 203 -12.49 5.37 -22.00
CA HIS A 203 -12.97 4.04 -21.64
C HIS A 203 -12.31 2.97 -22.54
N VAL A 204 -11.92 1.84 -21.97
CA VAL A 204 -11.16 0.79 -22.70
C VAL A 204 -11.88 0.25 -23.94
N SER A 205 -13.22 0.23 -23.95
CA SER A 205 -13.98 -0.19 -25.14
C SER A 205 -13.81 0.75 -26.33
N SER A 206 -13.45 2.03 -26.09
CA SER A 206 -13.21 2.99 -27.17
C SER A 206 -11.94 2.70 -27.98
N ILE A 207 -11.07 1.86 -27.45
CA ILE A 207 -9.84 1.38 -28.09
C ILE A 207 -9.91 -0.12 -28.45
N GLY A 208 -11.14 -0.65 -28.52
CA GLY A 208 -11.37 -2.05 -28.94
C GLY A 208 -11.08 -3.11 -27.90
N ILE A 209 -10.96 -2.73 -26.62
CA ILE A 209 -10.73 -3.67 -25.52
C ILE A 209 -12.03 -3.90 -24.76
N ASP A 210 -12.42 -5.19 -24.66
CA ASP A 210 -13.54 -5.65 -23.83
C ASP A 210 -12.99 -6.50 -22.68
N PRO A 211 -12.88 -5.93 -21.45
CA PRO A 211 -12.26 -6.62 -20.33
C PRO A 211 -13.03 -7.90 -19.98
N PRO A 212 -12.35 -9.01 -19.69
CA PRO A 212 -12.98 -10.23 -19.23
C PRO A 212 -13.81 -9.98 -17.96
N LYS A 213 -14.95 -10.65 -17.82
CA LYS A 213 -15.82 -10.51 -16.65
C LYS A 213 -15.15 -10.89 -15.33
N GLU A 214 -14.18 -11.79 -15.38
CA GLU A 214 -13.37 -12.23 -14.26
C GLU A 214 -12.55 -11.06 -13.68
N MET A 215 -12.06 -10.17 -14.54
CA MET A 215 -11.36 -8.95 -14.10
C MET A 215 -12.27 -8.01 -13.33
N MET A 216 -13.54 -7.90 -13.75
CA MET A 216 -14.56 -7.10 -13.05
C MET A 216 -14.90 -7.64 -11.66
N GLN A 217 -14.50 -8.87 -11.36
CA GLN A 217 -14.67 -9.52 -10.06
C GLN A 217 -13.38 -9.52 -9.22
N GLY A 218 -12.36 -8.75 -9.63
CA GLY A 218 -11.06 -8.69 -8.95
C GLY A 218 -10.21 -9.95 -9.16
N GLN A 219 -10.49 -10.74 -10.21
CA GLN A 219 -9.73 -11.95 -10.55
C GLN A 219 -8.74 -11.65 -11.68
N THR A 220 -7.62 -12.36 -11.69
CA THR A 220 -6.70 -12.32 -12.82
C THR A 220 -7.29 -13.09 -13.98
N ALA A 221 -7.40 -12.43 -15.14
CA ALA A 221 -7.86 -13.04 -16.37
C ALA A 221 -6.93 -12.68 -17.53
N THR A 222 -6.86 -13.54 -18.53
CA THR A 222 -6.10 -13.31 -19.77
C THR A 222 -7.06 -13.35 -20.95
N ALA A 223 -7.02 -12.34 -21.81
CA ALA A 223 -7.77 -12.30 -23.05
C ALA A 223 -6.88 -11.78 -24.18
N LEU A 224 -7.15 -12.29 -25.39
CA LEU A 224 -6.50 -11.84 -26.61
C LEU A 224 -7.40 -10.80 -27.29
N TYR A 225 -6.83 -9.65 -27.57
CA TYR A 225 -7.50 -8.61 -28.33
C TYR A 225 -6.76 -8.35 -29.64
N ASN A 226 -7.50 -8.26 -30.74
CA ASN A 226 -7.03 -7.68 -31.98
C ASN A 226 -7.40 -6.19 -31.95
N ALA A 227 -6.65 -5.41 -31.18
CA ALA A 227 -6.78 -3.97 -31.23
C ALA A 227 -5.83 -3.47 -32.31
N ASP A 228 -6.37 -2.97 -33.41
CA ASP A 228 -5.64 -2.06 -34.30
C ASP A 228 -5.48 -0.74 -33.55
N ILE A 229 -4.47 -0.70 -32.66
CA ILE A 229 -4.07 0.55 -32.01
C ILE A 229 -3.27 1.29 -33.08
N VAL A 230 -3.94 2.24 -33.73
CA VAL A 230 -3.38 3.16 -34.73
C VAL A 230 -2.62 4.28 -34.02
#